data_4ad11c222426b8e9e08e5a5670d554e1
#
_entry.id   4ad11c222426b8e9e08e5a5670d554e1
#
_cell.length_a   1.000
_cell.length_b   1.000
_cell.length_c   1.000
_cell.angle_alpha   90.00
_cell.angle_beta   90.00
_cell.angle_gamma   90.00
#
_symmetry.space_group_name_H-M   'P 1'
#
loop_
_entity.id
_entity.type
_entity.pdbx_description
1 polymer ?
#
loop_
_entity_poly.entity_id
_entity_poly.type
_entity_poly.pdbx_seq_one_letter_code
_entity_poly.pdbx_strand_id
1 'polypeptide(L)'
;GIYSNNKLIVLIKVNSETDFAAKSDIFLNFLDELGDFAIKNCHTNHSKEDFLGLKYNDTLISEFFDSMIAKIGENLILNDLIILENKNYYYSFYIHNSYKKNIGKIISIIKYETNEDNEVIKKFSKNLCMHIAAMKPESLDINDLEKNFVDNEKNIQKELILNSGKPENIVEKILEGKMKKFYSEVTLLNQNYILDQDKTVKMAIQELPENLNFKINSFNIISL
;
A
#
# COMPACT_ATOMS: atom_id res chain seq x y z
N GLY A 1 -2.75 3.65 10.36
CA GLY A 1 -2.74 2.52 11.30
C GLY A 1 -3.05 1.20 10.64
N ILE A 2 -2.56 0.10 11.22
CA ILE A 2 -2.89 -1.27 10.83
C ILE A 2 -3.33 -2.08 12.05
N TYR A 3 -4.49 -2.72 11.96
CA TYR A 3 -5.11 -3.46 13.04
C TYR A 3 -5.58 -4.82 12.53
N SER A 4 -5.46 -5.86 13.33
CA SER A 4 -5.83 -7.21 12.89
C SER A 4 -6.40 -8.06 14.02
N ASN A 5 -7.30 -8.96 13.64
CA ASN A 5 -7.77 -10.07 14.45
C ASN A 5 -7.80 -11.36 13.60
N ASN A 6 -8.39 -12.43 14.12
CA ASN A 6 -8.45 -13.71 13.39
C ASN A 6 -9.36 -13.68 12.14
N LYS A 7 -10.10 -12.60 11.89
CA LYS A 7 -11.05 -12.49 10.78
C LYS A 7 -10.69 -11.40 9.78
N LEU A 8 -10.18 -10.27 10.26
CA LEU A 8 -9.96 -9.08 9.46
C LEU A 8 -8.58 -8.47 9.73
N ILE A 9 -8.07 -7.80 8.69
CA ILE A 9 -6.99 -6.83 8.78
C ILE A 9 -7.54 -5.51 8.26
N VAL A 10 -7.37 -4.44 9.02
CA VAL A 10 -7.88 -3.12 8.68
C VAL A 10 -6.72 -2.14 8.62
N LEU A 11 -6.60 -1.41 7.51
CA LEU A 11 -5.71 -0.28 7.37
C LEU A 11 -6.56 0.99 7.35
N ILE A 12 -6.17 1.96 8.17
CA ILE A 12 -6.85 3.25 8.29
C ILE A 12 -5.84 4.37 8.06
N LYS A 13 -6.16 5.29 7.15
CA LYS A 13 -5.40 6.50 6.93
C LYS A 13 -6.24 7.72 7.31
N VAL A 14 -5.80 8.45 8.31
CA VAL A 14 -6.36 9.73 8.72
C VAL A 14 -5.31 10.81 8.52
N ASN A 15 -5.64 11.83 7.77
CA ASN A 15 -4.79 13.01 7.57
C ASN A 15 -5.18 14.09 8.57
N SER A 16 -4.18 14.80 9.08
CA SER A 16 -4.26 16.09 9.78
C SER A 16 -3.60 17.17 8.95
N GLU A 17 -3.74 18.43 9.34
CA GLU A 17 -3.13 19.55 8.60
C GLU A 17 -1.63 19.64 8.86
N THR A 18 -1.17 19.22 10.04
CA THR A 18 0.25 19.28 10.41
C THR A 18 0.81 17.95 10.92
N ASP A 19 2.11 17.77 10.73
CA ASP A 19 2.90 16.66 11.30
C ASP A 19 2.88 16.66 12.84
N PHE A 20 2.67 17.82 13.47
CA PHE A 20 2.61 17.93 14.93
C PHE A 20 1.34 17.30 15.48
N ALA A 21 0.19 17.58 14.87
CA ALA A 21 -1.07 16.98 15.24
C ALA A 21 -1.03 15.46 15.02
N ALA A 22 -0.51 15.01 13.87
CA ALA A 22 -0.39 13.58 13.52
C ALA A 22 0.47 12.77 14.53
N LYS A 23 1.36 13.42 15.25
CA LYS A 23 2.24 12.79 16.27
C LYS A 23 1.76 12.98 17.70
N SER A 24 0.69 13.75 17.91
CA SER A 24 0.15 13.99 19.24
C SER A 24 -0.47 12.72 19.83
N ASP A 25 -0.36 12.55 21.15
CA ASP A 25 -0.97 11.41 21.86
C ASP A 25 -2.48 11.35 21.64
N ILE A 26 -3.13 12.52 21.53
CA ILE A 26 -4.57 12.63 21.30
C ILE A 26 -4.93 12.00 19.94
N PHE A 27 -4.21 12.37 18.88
CA PHE A 27 -4.42 11.82 17.53
C PHE A 27 -4.09 10.33 17.47
N LEU A 28 -2.98 9.91 18.07
CA LEU A 28 -2.55 8.52 18.05
C LEU A 28 -3.52 7.61 18.82
N ASN A 29 -4.09 8.08 19.94
CA ASN A 29 -5.12 7.37 20.69
C ASN A 29 -6.44 7.30 19.90
N PHE A 30 -6.84 8.41 19.26
CA PHE A 30 -8.01 8.44 18.39
C PHE A 30 -7.89 7.41 17.25
N LEU A 31 -6.72 7.31 16.61
CA LEU A 31 -6.50 6.34 15.56
C LEU A 31 -6.53 4.89 16.07
N ASP A 32 -6.00 4.63 17.28
CA ASP A 32 -6.11 3.32 17.93
C ASP A 32 -7.57 2.96 18.22
N GLU A 33 -8.38 3.90 18.74
CA GLU A 33 -9.81 3.70 19.01
C GLU A 33 -10.58 3.38 17.72
N LEU A 34 -10.31 4.11 16.62
CA LEU A 34 -10.90 3.83 15.31
C LEU A 34 -10.55 2.43 14.81
N GLY A 35 -9.28 2.04 14.93
CA GLY A 35 -8.80 0.74 14.50
C GLY A 35 -9.42 -0.40 15.28
N ASP A 36 -9.45 -0.29 16.61
CA ASP A 36 -10.06 -1.27 17.51
C ASP A 36 -11.57 -1.39 17.29
N PHE A 37 -12.22 -0.30 16.95
CA PHE A 37 -13.64 -0.31 16.59
C PHE A 37 -13.86 -0.98 15.23
N ALA A 38 -13.05 -0.62 14.23
CA ALA A 38 -13.19 -1.14 12.87
C ALA A 38 -13.03 -2.67 12.81
N ILE A 39 -12.02 -3.24 13.47
CA ILE A 39 -11.82 -4.71 13.47
C ILE A 39 -12.93 -5.50 14.17
N LYS A 40 -13.76 -4.84 15.01
CA LYS A 40 -14.88 -5.47 15.71
C LYS A 40 -16.19 -5.33 14.96
N ASN A 41 -16.39 -4.23 14.22
CA ASN A 41 -17.70 -3.83 13.71
C ASN A 41 -17.75 -3.75 12.17
N CYS A 42 -16.61 -3.77 11.47
CA CYS A 42 -16.60 -3.72 10.01
C CYS A 42 -16.65 -5.12 9.39
N HIS A 43 -17.02 -5.12 8.11
CA HIS A 43 -16.96 -6.24 7.18
C HIS A 43 -16.22 -5.79 5.91
N THR A 44 -15.72 -6.74 5.12
CA THR A 44 -14.92 -6.46 3.91
C THR A 44 -15.61 -5.59 2.86
N ASN A 45 -16.95 -5.49 2.91
CA ASN A 45 -17.74 -4.69 1.96
C ASN A 45 -18.04 -3.27 2.45
N HIS A 46 -17.60 -2.89 3.67
CA HIS A 46 -17.82 -1.52 4.14
C HIS A 46 -16.91 -0.53 3.39
N SER A 47 -17.54 0.51 2.85
CA SER A 47 -16.87 1.71 2.35
C SER A 47 -16.45 2.64 3.50
N LYS A 48 -15.74 3.71 3.19
CA LYS A 48 -15.43 4.78 4.16
C LYS A 48 -16.71 5.43 4.68
N GLU A 49 -17.65 5.65 3.79
CA GLU A 49 -18.95 6.26 4.06
C GLU A 49 -19.76 5.38 5.02
N ASP A 50 -19.79 4.07 4.78
CA ASP A 50 -20.45 3.11 5.68
C ASP A 50 -19.81 3.15 7.07
N PHE A 51 -18.47 3.17 7.14
CA PHE A 51 -17.74 3.25 8.41
C PHE A 51 -18.06 4.53 9.17
N LEU A 52 -18.05 5.69 8.52
CA LEU A 52 -18.40 6.98 9.12
C LEU A 52 -19.84 7.03 9.66
N GLY A 53 -20.73 6.23 9.08
CA GLY A 53 -22.12 6.07 9.51
C GLY A 53 -22.34 5.07 10.64
N LEU A 54 -21.32 4.33 11.09
CA LEU A 54 -21.46 3.40 12.21
C LEU A 54 -21.55 4.13 13.54
N LYS A 55 -22.27 3.52 14.49
CA LYS A 55 -22.39 4.04 15.87
C LYS A 55 -21.22 3.62 16.74
N TYR A 56 -20.59 4.59 17.36
CA TYR A 56 -19.55 4.46 18.37
C TYR A 56 -19.95 5.24 19.62
N ASN A 57 -20.13 4.56 20.77
CA ASN A 57 -20.54 5.18 22.05
C ASN A 57 -21.77 6.12 21.89
N ASP A 58 -22.85 5.62 21.24
CA ASP A 58 -24.11 6.34 20.99
C ASP A 58 -24.04 7.51 20.00
N THR A 59 -22.87 7.85 19.47
CA THR A 59 -22.68 8.84 18.39
C THR A 59 -22.25 8.17 17.10
N LEU A 60 -22.28 8.89 15.97
CA LEU A 60 -21.71 8.38 14.72
C LEU A 60 -20.18 8.53 14.73
N ILE A 61 -19.47 7.69 13.99
CA ILE A 61 -18.02 7.87 13.78
C ILE A 61 -17.73 9.25 13.18
N SER A 62 -18.57 9.76 12.27
CA SER A 62 -18.44 11.13 11.74
C SER A 62 -18.49 12.20 12.85
N GLU A 63 -19.41 12.08 13.80
CA GLU A 63 -19.50 12.99 14.96
C GLU A 63 -18.30 12.82 15.90
N PHE A 64 -17.75 11.61 16.00
CA PHE A 64 -16.51 11.38 16.76
C PHE A 64 -15.34 12.11 16.09
N PHE A 65 -15.22 12.11 14.75
CA PHE A 65 -14.26 12.96 14.02
C PHE A 65 -14.46 14.43 14.36
N ASP A 66 -15.69 14.96 14.30
CA ASP A 66 -15.98 16.36 14.61
C ASP A 66 -15.53 16.73 16.04
N SER A 67 -15.76 15.85 17.01
CA SER A 67 -15.33 16.06 18.40
C SER A 67 -13.80 16.11 18.52
N MET A 68 -13.10 15.30 17.73
CA MET A 68 -11.64 15.26 17.72
C MET A 68 -11.04 16.46 16.98
N ILE A 69 -11.66 16.92 15.90
CA ILE A 69 -11.31 18.19 15.23
C ILE A 69 -11.38 19.35 16.22
N ALA A 70 -12.49 19.44 16.99
CA ALA A 70 -12.64 20.48 18.01
C ALA A 70 -11.58 20.38 19.14
N LYS A 71 -11.15 19.16 19.50
CA LYS A 71 -10.17 18.92 20.55
C LYS A 71 -8.73 19.15 20.13
N ILE A 72 -8.39 18.79 18.88
CA ILE A 72 -7.04 18.94 18.32
C ILE A 72 -6.84 20.35 17.76
N GLY A 73 -7.92 20.97 17.24
CA GLY A 73 -7.89 22.29 16.62
C GLY A 73 -7.43 22.28 15.16
N GLU A 74 -7.38 21.09 14.54
CA GLU A 74 -7.03 20.90 13.12
C GLU A 74 -8.06 20.02 12.43
N ASN A 75 -8.23 20.18 11.12
CA ASN A 75 -9.09 19.34 10.33
C ASN A 75 -8.52 17.90 10.21
N LEU A 76 -9.40 16.91 10.37
CA LEU A 76 -9.07 15.49 10.26
C LEU A 76 -9.92 14.85 9.18
N ILE A 77 -9.27 14.10 8.27
CA ILE A 77 -9.96 13.46 7.15
C ILE A 77 -9.61 11.97 7.12
N LEU A 78 -10.64 11.12 7.12
CA LEU A 78 -10.49 9.71 6.81
C LEU A 78 -10.24 9.55 5.31
N ASN A 79 -8.98 9.39 4.90
CA ASN A 79 -8.62 9.26 3.49
C ASN A 79 -8.85 7.85 2.96
N ASP A 80 -8.32 6.85 3.67
CA ASP A 80 -8.40 5.47 3.25
C ASP A 80 -8.87 4.57 4.39
N LEU A 81 -9.74 3.64 4.04
CA LEU A 81 -10.15 2.50 4.85
C LEU A 81 -10.05 1.26 3.96
N ILE A 82 -9.10 0.37 4.27
CA ILE A 82 -8.92 -0.87 3.54
C ILE A 82 -9.19 -2.01 4.52
N ILE A 83 -10.13 -2.88 4.18
CA ILE A 83 -10.54 -4.02 5.01
C ILE A 83 -10.26 -5.30 4.24
N LEU A 84 -9.38 -6.12 4.76
CA LEU A 84 -8.97 -7.39 4.18
C LEU A 84 -9.48 -8.56 5.02
N GLU A 85 -9.96 -9.62 4.37
CA GLU A 85 -10.33 -10.85 5.07
C GLU A 85 -9.05 -11.59 5.48
N ASN A 86 -8.89 -11.84 6.77
CA ASN A 86 -7.75 -12.60 7.34
C ASN A 86 -8.07 -14.09 7.36
N LYS A 87 -8.25 -14.70 6.17
CA LYS A 87 -8.61 -16.11 6.01
C LYS A 87 -8.04 -16.68 4.72
N ASN A 88 -7.57 -17.92 4.77
CA ASN A 88 -7.06 -18.69 3.61
C ASN A 88 -5.80 -18.14 2.94
N TYR A 89 -5.19 -17.09 3.48
CA TYR A 89 -3.98 -16.46 2.95
C TYR A 89 -3.05 -16.10 4.10
N TYR A 90 -1.79 -15.91 3.77
CA TYR A 90 -0.82 -15.31 4.68
C TYR A 90 -0.68 -13.82 4.40
N TYR A 91 -0.32 -13.08 5.43
CA TYR A 91 -0.10 -11.64 5.35
C TYR A 91 1.21 -11.28 6.03
N SER A 92 1.94 -10.36 5.43
CA SER A 92 3.07 -9.70 6.05
C SER A 92 2.92 -8.20 5.88
N PHE A 93 3.36 -7.42 6.86
CA PHE A 93 3.30 -5.97 6.78
C PHE A 93 4.56 -5.33 7.35
N TYR A 94 4.79 -4.09 6.96
CA TYR A 94 5.86 -3.25 7.46
C TYR A 94 5.34 -1.85 7.75
N ILE A 95 5.76 -1.29 8.90
CA ILE A 95 5.45 0.07 9.32
C ILE A 95 6.74 0.88 9.31
N HIS A 96 6.79 1.88 8.44
CA HIS A 96 7.90 2.80 8.34
C HIS A 96 7.64 4.07 9.15
N ASN A 97 8.67 4.56 9.86
CA ASN A 97 8.56 5.68 10.79
C ASN A 97 7.39 5.49 11.78
N SER A 98 7.49 4.42 12.57
CA SER A 98 6.48 4.04 13.55
C SER A 98 6.37 5.10 14.66
N TYR A 99 5.14 5.52 14.97
CA TYR A 99 4.81 6.38 16.11
C TYR A 99 4.32 5.57 17.30
N LYS A 100 3.59 4.49 17.03
CA LYS A 100 3.14 3.45 17.97
C LYS A 100 3.26 2.07 17.32
N LYS A 101 2.97 1.02 18.08
CA LYS A 101 3.06 -0.37 17.62
C LYS A 101 2.36 -0.62 16.27
N ASN A 102 1.20 -0.03 16.07
CA ASN A 102 0.34 -0.25 14.89
C ASN A 102 0.24 0.98 13.99
N ILE A 103 0.91 2.08 14.31
CA ILE A 103 0.76 3.38 13.63
C ILE A 103 2.11 3.88 13.16
N GLY A 104 2.16 4.33 11.92
CA GLY A 104 3.36 4.93 11.33
C GLY A 104 3.05 5.78 10.11
N LYS A 105 4.08 6.36 9.52
CA LYS A 105 3.96 7.27 8.38
C LYS A 105 3.62 6.54 7.09
N ILE A 106 4.20 5.34 6.88
CA ILE A 106 3.93 4.49 5.73
C ILE A 106 3.67 3.08 6.25
N ILE A 107 2.63 2.44 5.77
CA ILE A 107 2.32 1.04 6.05
C ILE A 107 2.12 0.32 4.73
N SER A 108 2.88 -0.74 4.51
CA SER A 108 2.72 -1.65 3.39
C SER A 108 2.35 -3.04 3.89
N ILE A 109 1.51 -3.72 3.15
CA ILE A 109 1.05 -5.08 3.43
C ILE A 109 1.01 -5.87 2.14
N ILE A 110 1.42 -7.13 2.19
CA ILE A 110 1.24 -8.10 1.11
C ILE A 110 0.31 -9.22 1.57
N LYS A 111 -0.48 -9.71 0.64
CA LYS A 111 -1.26 -10.93 0.70
C LYS A 111 -0.58 -11.98 -0.16
N TYR A 112 -0.28 -13.15 0.39
CA TYR A 112 0.45 -14.19 -0.34
C TYR A 112 -0.01 -15.60 0.00
N GLU A 113 0.31 -16.52 -0.87
CA GLU A 113 0.17 -17.97 -0.71
C GLU A 113 1.55 -18.61 -0.61
N THR A 114 1.63 -19.67 0.16
CA THR A 114 2.81 -20.53 0.26
C THR A 114 2.39 -21.89 0.79
N ASN A 115 3.12 -22.94 0.45
CA ASN A 115 2.90 -24.26 1.02
C ASN A 115 3.26 -24.33 2.51
N GLU A 116 4.23 -23.50 2.94
CA GLU A 116 4.68 -23.42 4.33
C GLU A 116 5.13 -21.99 4.66
N ASP A 117 4.52 -21.37 5.68
CA ASP A 117 4.90 -20.05 6.18
C ASP A 117 6.01 -20.15 7.24
N ASN A 118 7.17 -20.64 6.80
CA ASN A 118 8.36 -20.81 7.64
C ASN A 118 9.15 -19.49 7.79
N GLU A 119 10.22 -19.52 8.60
CA GLU A 119 11.04 -18.32 8.87
C GLU A 119 11.68 -17.70 7.63
N VAL A 120 11.97 -18.50 6.59
CA VAL A 120 12.51 -17.99 5.31
C VAL A 120 11.45 -17.12 4.62
N ILE A 121 10.22 -17.63 4.51
CA ILE A 121 9.09 -16.91 3.90
C ILE A 121 8.72 -15.67 4.71
N LYS A 122 8.63 -15.76 6.02
CA LYS A 122 8.33 -14.62 6.90
C LYS A 122 9.35 -13.51 6.76
N LYS A 123 10.64 -13.85 6.72
CA LYS A 123 11.71 -12.88 6.51
C LYS A 123 11.63 -12.26 5.11
N PHE A 124 11.45 -13.07 4.08
CA PHE A 124 11.33 -12.60 2.70
C PHE A 124 10.12 -11.69 2.51
N SER A 125 8.94 -12.12 2.96
CA SER A 125 7.69 -11.37 2.86
C SER A 125 7.75 -10.02 3.59
N LYS A 126 8.41 -9.96 4.75
CA LYS A 126 8.65 -8.71 5.46
C LYS A 126 9.61 -7.77 4.71
N ASN A 127 10.68 -8.31 4.15
CA ASN A 127 11.63 -7.55 3.33
C ASN A 127 10.93 -7.00 2.08
N LEU A 128 9.99 -7.75 1.50
CA LEU A 128 9.20 -7.30 0.37
C LEU A 128 8.25 -6.17 0.77
N CYS A 129 7.65 -6.21 1.95
CA CYS A 129 6.90 -5.06 2.47
C CYS A 129 7.79 -3.82 2.64
N MET A 130 9.03 -3.98 3.11
CA MET A 130 9.99 -2.86 3.19
C MET A 130 10.30 -2.29 1.81
N HIS A 131 10.49 -3.16 0.81
CA HIS A 131 10.68 -2.76 -0.58
C HIS A 131 9.48 -1.95 -1.10
N ILE A 132 8.26 -2.44 -0.90
CA ILE A 132 7.01 -1.76 -1.31
C ILE A 132 6.91 -0.38 -0.65
N ALA A 133 7.21 -0.26 0.64
CA ALA A 133 7.18 1.01 1.35
C ALA A 133 8.18 2.03 0.79
N ALA A 134 9.35 1.58 0.32
CA ALA A 134 10.39 2.42 -0.25
C ALA A 134 10.15 2.77 -1.72
N MET A 135 9.77 1.79 -2.54
CA MET A 135 9.68 1.92 -4.00
C MET A 135 8.28 2.30 -4.51
N LYS A 136 7.25 2.15 -3.67
CA LYS A 136 5.85 2.55 -3.94
C LYS A 136 5.36 2.12 -5.33
N PRO A 137 5.35 0.83 -5.65
CA PRO A 137 4.82 0.35 -6.93
C PRO A 137 3.33 0.65 -7.06
N GLU A 138 2.88 0.89 -8.30
CA GLU A 138 1.46 1.15 -8.63
C GLU A 138 0.67 -0.15 -8.81
N SER A 139 1.33 -1.21 -9.31
CA SER A 139 0.69 -2.52 -9.52
C SER A 139 1.64 -3.67 -9.25
N LEU A 140 1.08 -4.90 -9.19
CA LEU A 140 1.86 -6.12 -9.00
C LEU A 140 2.70 -6.44 -10.25
N ASP A 141 2.07 -6.44 -11.43
CA ASP A 141 2.73 -6.69 -12.71
C ASP A 141 2.21 -5.73 -13.78
N ILE A 142 2.79 -5.77 -14.97
CA ILE A 142 2.46 -4.90 -16.11
C ILE A 142 1.00 -5.05 -16.52
N ASN A 143 0.47 -6.28 -16.47
CA ASN A 143 -0.91 -6.56 -16.85
C ASN A 143 -1.96 -6.01 -15.87
N ASP A 144 -1.53 -5.64 -14.66
CA ASP A 144 -2.40 -5.10 -13.62
C ASP A 144 -2.47 -3.57 -13.65
N LEU A 145 -1.67 -2.92 -14.53
CA LEU A 145 -1.71 -1.47 -14.71
C LEU A 145 -2.99 -1.04 -15.44
N GLU A 146 -3.57 0.05 -15.00
CA GLU A 146 -4.70 0.66 -15.70
C GLU A 146 -4.31 1.10 -17.11
N LYS A 147 -5.09 0.72 -18.10
CA LYS A 147 -4.81 1.01 -19.50
C LYS A 147 -4.62 2.51 -19.77
N ASN A 148 -5.48 3.34 -19.20
CA ASN A 148 -5.39 4.80 -19.37
C ASN A 148 -4.09 5.37 -18.81
N PHE A 149 -3.59 4.83 -17.68
CA PHE A 149 -2.32 5.22 -17.09
C PHE A 149 -1.15 4.91 -18.02
N VAL A 150 -1.12 3.70 -18.59
CA VAL A 150 -0.09 3.27 -19.56
C VAL A 150 -0.18 4.08 -20.85
N ASP A 151 -1.38 4.28 -21.40
CA ASP A 151 -1.58 5.02 -22.65
C ASP A 151 -1.17 6.50 -22.50
N ASN A 152 -1.46 7.13 -21.37
CA ASN A 152 -1.05 8.49 -21.07
C ASN A 152 0.48 8.61 -21.02
N GLU A 153 1.16 7.71 -20.29
CA GLU A 153 2.63 7.72 -20.22
C GLU A 153 3.25 7.49 -21.61
N LYS A 154 2.71 6.55 -22.39
CA LYS A 154 3.16 6.27 -23.75
C LYS A 154 3.06 7.51 -24.65
N ASN A 155 1.95 8.26 -24.56
CA ASN A 155 1.75 9.49 -25.32
C ASN A 155 2.74 10.59 -24.92
N ILE A 156 2.93 10.78 -23.61
CA ILE A 156 3.91 11.76 -23.09
C ILE A 156 5.31 11.42 -23.59
N GLN A 157 5.75 10.17 -23.47
CA GLN A 157 7.07 9.76 -23.92
C GLN A 157 7.24 9.91 -25.42
N LYS A 158 6.20 9.61 -26.22
CA LYS A 158 6.23 9.78 -27.69
C LYS A 158 6.38 11.24 -28.08
N GLU A 159 5.64 12.15 -27.46
CA GLU A 159 5.77 13.60 -27.70
C GLU A 159 7.16 14.12 -27.34
N LEU A 160 7.70 13.70 -26.19
CA LEU A 160 9.06 14.08 -25.77
C LEU A 160 10.14 13.61 -26.78
N ILE A 161 9.97 12.40 -27.35
CA ILE A 161 10.91 11.88 -28.36
C ILE A 161 10.80 12.70 -29.65
N LEU A 162 9.59 12.96 -30.15
CA LEU A 162 9.38 13.74 -31.37
C LEU A 162 9.94 15.16 -31.24
N ASN A 163 9.69 15.81 -30.10
CA ASN A 163 10.21 17.16 -29.83
C ASN A 163 11.73 17.21 -29.65
N SER A 164 12.39 16.07 -29.43
CA SER A 164 13.86 15.99 -29.35
C SER A 164 14.56 15.96 -30.70
N GLY A 165 13.83 16.06 -31.82
CA GLY A 165 14.39 16.05 -33.19
C GLY A 165 14.95 14.70 -33.64
N LYS A 166 14.56 13.61 -33.01
CA LYS A 166 15.01 12.25 -33.41
C LYS A 166 14.33 11.83 -34.70
N PRO A 167 15.05 11.11 -35.60
CA PRO A 167 14.47 10.57 -36.81
C PRO A 167 13.30 9.61 -36.54
N GLU A 168 12.25 9.70 -37.34
CA GLU A 168 11.01 8.90 -37.13
C GLU A 168 11.25 7.40 -37.08
N ASN A 169 12.22 6.89 -37.86
CA ASN A 169 12.54 5.47 -37.93
C ASN A 169 13.11 4.87 -36.63
N ILE A 170 13.54 5.71 -35.67
CA ILE A 170 14.04 5.25 -34.36
C ILE A 170 13.11 5.59 -33.20
N VAL A 171 12.06 6.39 -33.43
CA VAL A 171 11.10 6.84 -32.40
C VAL A 171 10.49 5.64 -31.66
N GLU A 172 10.00 4.66 -32.40
CA GLU A 172 9.37 3.45 -31.82
C GLU A 172 10.34 2.65 -30.95
N LYS A 173 11.58 2.46 -31.38
CA LYS A 173 12.59 1.74 -30.61
C LYS A 173 12.98 2.47 -29.32
N ILE A 174 13.07 3.82 -29.38
CA ILE A 174 13.33 4.64 -28.18
C ILE A 174 12.14 4.57 -27.24
N LEU A 175 10.92 4.66 -27.78
CA LEU A 175 9.68 4.56 -26.98
C LEU A 175 9.58 3.22 -26.27
N GLU A 176 9.86 2.11 -26.95
CA GLU A 176 9.90 0.77 -26.34
C GLU A 176 10.87 0.72 -25.15
N GLY A 177 12.09 1.24 -25.33
CA GLY A 177 13.08 1.32 -24.25
C GLY A 177 12.60 2.17 -23.06
N LYS A 178 11.95 3.30 -23.32
CA LYS A 178 11.40 4.16 -22.28
C LYS A 178 10.23 3.50 -21.56
N MET A 179 9.33 2.83 -22.28
CA MET A 179 8.21 2.09 -21.66
C MET A 179 8.71 0.91 -20.83
N LYS A 180 9.75 0.21 -21.27
CA LYS A 180 10.39 -0.84 -20.47
C LYS A 180 10.92 -0.29 -19.14
N LYS A 181 11.58 0.87 -19.19
CA LYS A 181 12.06 1.56 -17.98
C LYS A 181 10.88 1.96 -17.08
N PHE A 182 9.84 2.58 -17.63
CA PHE A 182 8.61 2.93 -16.90
C PHE A 182 8.03 1.72 -16.18
N TYR A 183 7.82 0.59 -16.87
CA TYR A 183 7.31 -0.64 -16.23
C TYR A 183 8.20 -1.13 -15.09
N SER A 184 9.53 -1.05 -15.25
CA SER A 184 10.45 -1.42 -14.18
C SER A 184 10.45 -0.46 -12.98
N GLU A 185 9.91 0.73 -13.12
CA GLU A 185 9.77 1.70 -12.03
C GLU A 185 8.43 1.57 -11.29
N VAL A 186 7.34 1.23 -12.02
CA VAL A 186 5.98 1.29 -11.45
C VAL A 186 5.37 -0.08 -11.12
N THR A 187 5.97 -1.21 -11.53
CA THR A 187 5.41 -2.53 -11.23
C THR A 187 6.30 -3.33 -10.29
N LEU A 188 5.71 -3.85 -9.20
CA LEU A 188 6.44 -4.51 -8.12
C LEU A 188 7.37 -5.63 -8.62
N LEU A 189 6.86 -6.54 -9.44
CA LEU A 189 7.64 -7.70 -9.90
C LEU A 189 8.82 -7.33 -10.80
N ASN A 190 8.77 -6.17 -11.47
CA ASN A 190 9.79 -5.71 -12.40
C ASN A 190 10.74 -4.66 -11.79
N GLN A 191 10.46 -4.15 -10.58
CA GLN A 191 11.37 -3.27 -9.86
C GLN A 191 12.64 -4.00 -9.44
N ASN A 192 13.78 -3.29 -9.44
CA ASN A 192 15.02 -3.81 -8.85
C ASN A 192 14.83 -3.98 -7.35
N TYR A 193 15.14 -5.18 -6.83
CA TYR A 193 14.92 -5.51 -5.44
C TYR A 193 15.83 -4.69 -4.52
N ILE A 194 15.26 -3.99 -3.53
CA ILE A 194 16.01 -3.03 -2.69
C ILE A 194 17.18 -3.65 -1.93
N LEU A 195 17.12 -4.94 -1.62
CA LEU A 195 18.18 -5.66 -0.89
C LEU A 195 19.23 -6.29 -1.81
N ASP A 196 18.95 -6.37 -3.12
CA ASP A 196 19.86 -6.88 -4.15
C ASP A 196 19.49 -6.24 -5.50
N GLN A 197 20.13 -5.11 -5.81
CA GLN A 197 19.79 -4.30 -6.97
C GLN A 197 20.15 -4.95 -8.33
N ASP A 198 20.92 -6.03 -8.31
CA ASP A 198 21.23 -6.80 -9.52
C ASP A 198 20.08 -7.71 -9.94
N LYS A 199 19.04 -7.83 -9.12
CA LYS A 199 17.88 -8.68 -9.35
C LYS A 199 16.58 -7.89 -9.30
N THR A 200 15.61 -8.34 -10.10
CA THR A 200 14.21 -7.87 -9.92
C THR A 200 13.55 -8.61 -8.75
N VAL A 201 12.46 -8.04 -8.24
CA VAL A 201 11.63 -8.72 -7.24
C VAL A 201 11.18 -10.11 -7.74
N LYS A 202 10.82 -10.22 -9.03
CA LYS A 202 10.46 -11.49 -9.65
C LYS A 202 11.58 -12.52 -9.57
N MET A 203 12.82 -12.12 -9.85
CA MET A 203 13.99 -13.00 -9.75
C MET A 203 14.25 -13.41 -8.30
N ALA A 204 14.12 -12.49 -7.34
CA ALA A 204 14.27 -12.79 -5.92
C ALA A 204 13.22 -13.79 -5.41
N ILE A 205 11.99 -13.74 -5.93
CA ILE A 205 10.96 -14.75 -5.65
C ILE A 205 11.35 -16.11 -6.22
N GLN A 206 11.88 -16.16 -7.44
CA GLN A 206 12.29 -17.40 -8.10
C GLN A 206 13.48 -18.10 -7.42
N GLU A 207 14.26 -17.37 -6.62
CA GLU A 207 15.36 -17.96 -5.83
C GLU A 207 14.88 -18.61 -4.51
N LEU A 208 13.63 -18.41 -4.13
CA LEU A 208 13.07 -19.15 -3.00
C LEU A 208 12.98 -20.64 -3.31
N PRO A 209 13.11 -21.53 -2.31
CA PRO A 209 12.96 -22.98 -2.53
C PRO A 209 11.62 -23.29 -3.21
N GLU A 210 11.67 -24.02 -4.33
CA GLU A 210 10.50 -24.34 -5.17
C GLU A 210 9.36 -25.02 -4.39
N ASN A 211 9.71 -25.86 -3.40
CA ASN A 211 8.75 -26.56 -2.55
C ASN A 211 7.87 -25.61 -1.73
N LEU A 212 8.29 -24.35 -1.51
CA LEU A 212 7.51 -23.35 -0.77
C LEU A 212 6.41 -22.70 -1.63
N ASN A 213 6.53 -22.74 -2.96
CA ASN A 213 5.53 -22.21 -3.90
C ASN A 213 5.00 -20.82 -3.51
N PHE A 214 5.92 -19.89 -3.23
CA PHE A 214 5.55 -18.54 -2.79
C PHE A 214 4.96 -17.72 -3.94
N LYS A 215 3.78 -17.15 -3.71
CA LYS A 215 3.09 -16.31 -4.69
C LYS A 215 2.44 -15.11 -4.02
N ILE A 216 2.70 -13.93 -4.54
CA ILE A 216 2.01 -12.70 -4.12
C ILE A 216 0.67 -12.63 -4.84
N ASN A 217 -0.41 -12.41 -4.09
CA ASN A 217 -1.76 -12.20 -4.64
C ASN A 217 -2.08 -10.72 -4.82
N SER A 218 -1.71 -9.91 -3.84
CA SER A 218 -1.91 -8.47 -3.87
C SER A 218 -1.02 -7.77 -2.84
N PHE A 219 -0.91 -6.47 -2.96
CA PHE A 219 -0.35 -5.61 -1.92
C PHE A 219 -1.20 -4.36 -1.75
N ASN A 220 -1.07 -3.71 -0.60
CA ASN A 220 -1.61 -2.39 -0.34
C ASN A 220 -0.55 -1.54 0.34
N ILE A 221 -0.59 -0.24 0.09
CA ILE A 221 0.25 0.76 0.74
C ILE A 221 -0.60 1.95 1.12
N ILE A 222 -0.46 2.40 2.37
CA ILE A 222 -0.97 3.69 2.81
C ILE A 222 0.22 4.56 3.22
N SER A 223 0.26 5.78 2.73
CA SER A 223 1.32 6.75 3.06
C SER A 223 0.74 8.14 3.24
N LEU A 224 1.30 8.88 4.18
CA LEU A 224 1.03 10.30 4.36
C LEU A 224 1.77 11.11 3.30
#